data_7455829f1b68ba5a9866d99adc1f889f
#
_entry.id   7455829f1b68ba5a9866d99adc1f889f
#
_cell.length_a   1.000
_cell.length_b   1.000
_cell.length_c   1.000
_cell.angle_alpha   90.00
_cell.angle_beta   90.00
_cell.angle_gamma   90.00
#
_symmetry.space_group_name_H-M   'P 1'
#
loop_
_entity.id
_entity.type
_entity.pdbx_description
1 polymer ?
#
loop_
_entity_poly.entity_id
_entity_poly.type
_entity_poly.pdbx_seq_one_letter_code
_entity_poly.pdbx_strand_id
1 'polypeptide(L)'
;DLLRAFQLNKTHKYYIDAQPLNEFRDLEGHLELMNQSLNNEKLYIGFVQTLSDWRKSKKILRIPILGMSYRVYTFLVKRVIPRLKIYKKIGFQRKYHFISKAETIGRLIYNGFEVKAFLELNDRHVFIVKKVDKPKTVKPSFGPVFKMNRIAKNGKKIGVYKLRTMHPYSEFVHEYMILNHGFGPDGKIKDDFRTSRWGKLLRKYWIDELPQLLNLLKMEMKLVGVRPVSLAYYNQL
;
A
#
# COMPACT_ATOMS: atom_id res chain seq x y z
N ASP A 1 4.72 17.91 -22.75
CA ASP A 1 3.38 18.34 -23.21
C ASP A 1 2.30 18.30 -22.11
N LEU A 2 2.39 17.42 -21.12
CA LEU A 2 1.51 17.45 -19.93
C LEU A 2 1.66 18.77 -19.16
N LEU A 3 2.86 19.30 -18.98
CA LEU A 3 3.12 20.57 -18.31
C LEU A 3 2.45 21.77 -19.05
N ARG A 4 2.39 21.74 -20.39
CA ARG A 4 1.67 22.78 -21.16
C ARG A 4 0.15 22.70 -21.01
N ALA A 5 -0.41 21.50 -20.96
CA ALA A 5 -1.84 21.31 -20.69
C ALA A 5 -2.23 21.78 -19.29
N PHE A 6 -1.32 21.64 -18.31
CA PHE A 6 -1.51 22.10 -16.93
C PHE A 6 -1.45 23.63 -16.77
N GLN A 7 -0.60 24.31 -17.54
CA GLN A 7 -0.48 25.78 -17.49
C GLN A 7 -1.75 26.50 -18.01
N LEU A 8 -2.50 25.86 -18.90
CA LEU A 8 -3.74 26.41 -19.47
C LEU A 8 -4.95 26.32 -18.52
N ASN A 9 -4.87 25.57 -17.40
CA ASN A 9 -6.04 25.21 -16.58
C ASN A 9 -6.02 25.74 -15.14
N LYS A 10 -5.40 26.89 -14.87
CA LYS A 10 -5.40 27.51 -13.51
C LYS A 10 -6.79 27.86 -12.97
N THR A 11 -7.81 27.90 -13.80
CA THR A 11 -9.18 28.30 -13.45
C THR A 11 -10.10 27.18 -12.99
N HIS A 12 -9.78 25.91 -13.31
CA HIS A 12 -10.69 24.81 -12.99
C HIS A 12 -10.60 24.36 -11.52
N LYS A 13 -11.76 24.06 -10.93
CA LYS A 13 -11.90 23.56 -9.54
C LYS A 13 -11.44 22.11 -9.38
N TYR A 14 -11.39 21.34 -10.45
CA TYR A 14 -11.05 19.92 -10.44
C TYR A 14 -10.21 19.55 -11.66
N TYR A 15 -9.47 18.47 -11.53
CA TYR A 15 -8.76 17.81 -12.61
C TYR A 15 -9.22 16.35 -12.70
N ILE A 16 -9.46 15.88 -13.91
CA ILE A 16 -9.86 14.49 -14.18
C ILE A 16 -8.77 13.81 -15.01
N ASP A 17 -8.26 12.70 -14.50
CA ASP A 17 -7.34 11.86 -15.23
C ASP A 17 -8.12 10.75 -15.96
N ALA A 18 -8.09 10.77 -17.27
CA ALA A 18 -8.79 9.80 -18.10
C ALA A 18 -8.07 8.43 -18.14
N GLN A 19 -6.77 8.40 -17.79
CA GLN A 19 -5.97 7.20 -17.80
C GLN A 19 -5.96 6.56 -16.42
N PRO A 20 -6.22 5.22 -16.31
CA PRO A 20 -6.13 4.53 -15.03
C PRO A 20 -4.73 4.61 -14.41
N LEU A 21 -4.63 4.84 -13.10
CA LEU A 21 -3.34 4.97 -12.39
C LEU A 21 -2.39 3.79 -12.61
N ASN A 22 -2.91 2.58 -12.76
CA ASN A 22 -2.11 1.38 -12.97
C ASN A 22 -1.50 1.26 -14.39
N GLU A 23 -1.78 2.20 -15.28
CA GLU A 23 -1.20 2.29 -16.62
C GLU A 23 -0.01 3.25 -16.70
N PHE A 24 0.18 4.12 -15.71
CA PHE A 24 1.34 5.00 -15.68
C PHE A 24 2.62 4.19 -15.41
N ARG A 25 3.66 4.45 -16.19
CA ARG A 25 4.99 3.81 -16.03
C ARG A 25 5.63 4.19 -14.70
N ASP A 26 5.63 5.48 -14.43
CA ASP A 26 6.09 6.07 -13.17
C ASP A 26 4.89 6.66 -12.44
N LEU A 27 4.23 5.80 -11.67
CA LEU A 27 3.06 6.19 -10.89
C LEU A 27 3.40 7.21 -9.82
N GLU A 28 4.57 7.11 -9.21
CA GLU A 28 4.98 8.02 -8.15
C GLU A 28 5.27 9.41 -8.71
N GLY A 29 6.09 9.48 -9.76
CA GLY A 29 6.35 10.75 -10.46
C GLY A 29 5.09 11.39 -11.01
N HIS A 30 4.12 10.59 -11.51
CA HIS A 30 2.82 11.11 -11.95
C HIS A 30 2.03 11.76 -10.81
N LEU A 31 1.90 11.08 -9.65
CA LEU A 31 1.18 11.63 -8.50
C LEU A 31 1.87 12.86 -7.89
N GLU A 32 3.19 12.88 -7.89
CA GLU A 32 3.97 14.03 -7.47
C GLU A 32 3.76 15.23 -8.40
N LEU A 33 3.81 15.02 -9.73
CA LEU A 33 3.48 16.04 -10.72
C LEU A 33 2.06 16.57 -10.56
N MET A 34 1.09 15.69 -10.31
CA MET A 34 -0.29 16.08 -10.05
C MET A 34 -0.38 16.97 -8.80
N ASN A 35 0.31 16.59 -7.72
CA ASN A 35 0.34 17.42 -6.52
C ASN A 35 0.97 18.79 -6.78
N GLN A 36 2.11 18.85 -7.48
CA GLN A 36 2.80 20.11 -7.80
C GLN A 36 1.96 21.03 -8.69
N SER A 37 1.20 20.46 -9.63
CA SER A 37 0.40 21.20 -10.62
C SER A 37 -0.92 21.73 -10.08
N LEU A 38 -1.46 21.11 -9.04
CA LEU A 38 -2.70 21.53 -8.42
C LEU A 38 -2.42 22.57 -7.31
N ASN A 39 -3.29 23.58 -7.20
CA ASN A 39 -3.34 24.43 -6.03
C ASN A 39 -4.01 23.69 -4.85
N ASN A 40 -3.74 24.14 -3.61
CA ASN A 40 -4.42 23.58 -2.45
C ASN A 40 -5.94 23.70 -2.61
N GLU A 41 -6.65 22.77 -1.99
CA GLU A 41 -8.11 22.66 -2.00
C GLU A 41 -8.73 22.21 -3.34
N LYS A 42 -7.96 22.08 -4.43
CA LYS A 42 -8.48 21.55 -5.69
C LYS A 42 -8.64 20.04 -5.66
N LEU A 43 -9.62 19.56 -6.41
CA LEU A 43 -9.94 18.14 -6.50
C LEU A 43 -9.18 17.49 -7.66
N TYR A 44 -8.70 16.28 -7.38
CA TYR A 44 -8.18 15.37 -8.40
C TYR A 44 -9.05 14.11 -8.41
N ILE A 45 -9.55 13.76 -9.60
CA ILE A 45 -10.41 12.62 -9.85
C ILE A 45 -9.68 11.69 -10.79
N GLY A 46 -9.60 10.41 -10.46
CA GLY A 46 -8.96 9.42 -11.32
C GLY A 46 -9.50 8.02 -11.09
N PHE A 47 -8.95 7.08 -11.86
CA PHE A 47 -9.39 5.70 -11.89
C PHE A 47 -8.25 4.76 -11.53
N VAL A 48 -8.61 3.61 -10.97
CA VAL A 48 -7.68 2.51 -10.77
C VAL A 48 -8.38 1.18 -10.97
N GLN A 49 -7.73 0.25 -11.65
CA GLN A 49 -8.18 -1.13 -11.73
C GLN A 49 -7.32 -2.00 -10.85
N THR A 50 -7.92 -2.61 -9.83
CA THR A 50 -7.20 -3.54 -8.96
C THR A 50 -7.08 -4.92 -9.61
N LEU A 51 -6.17 -5.76 -9.09
CA LEU A 51 -6.08 -7.14 -9.56
C LEU A 51 -7.38 -7.93 -9.30
N SER A 52 -8.12 -7.58 -8.24
CA SER A 52 -9.43 -8.20 -7.96
C SER A 52 -10.45 -7.83 -9.03
N ASP A 53 -10.52 -6.57 -9.42
CA ASP A 53 -11.47 -6.11 -10.45
C ASP A 53 -11.17 -6.74 -11.80
N TRP A 54 -9.90 -6.72 -12.20
CA TRP A 54 -9.48 -7.37 -13.43
C TRP A 54 -9.82 -8.88 -13.45
N ARG A 55 -9.77 -9.55 -12.30
CA ARG A 55 -10.13 -10.96 -12.18
C ARG A 55 -11.63 -11.22 -12.29
N LYS A 56 -12.50 -10.29 -11.87
CA LYS A 56 -13.96 -10.46 -11.94
C LYS A 56 -14.43 -10.82 -13.36
N SER A 57 -13.80 -10.31 -14.40
CA SER A 57 -14.12 -10.59 -15.80
C SER A 57 -13.60 -11.95 -16.32
N LYS A 58 -12.79 -12.70 -15.56
CA LYS A 58 -12.11 -13.90 -16.05
C LYS A 58 -12.88 -15.20 -15.74
N LYS A 59 -13.53 -15.78 -16.76
CA LYS A 59 -14.30 -17.03 -16.65
C LYS A 59 -13.49 -18.22 -16.08
N ILE A 60 -12.19 -18.32 -16.39
CA ILE A 60 -11.28 -19.38 -15.91
C ILE A 60 -11.23 -19.49 -14.38
N LEU A 61 -11.50 -18.40 -13.66
CA LEU A 61 -11.50 -18.38 -12.19
C LEU A 61 -12.69 -19.13 -11.56
N ARG A 62 -13.68 -19.51 -12.37
CA ARG A 62 -14.83 -20.33 -11.94
C ARG A 62 -14.48 -21.82 -11.83
N ILE A 63 -13.39 -22.26 -12.48
CA ILE A 63 -12.92 -23.65 -12.44
C ILE A 63 -11.99 -23.80 -11.23
N PRO A 64 -12.27 -24.68 -10.23
CA PRO A 64 -11.57 -24.67 -8.94
C PRO A 64 -10.05 -24.77 -9.04
N ILE A 65 -9.53 -25.83 -9.67
CA ILE A 65 -8.07 -26.08 -9.75
C ILE A 65 -7.39 -25.08 -10.68
N LEU A 66 -7.89 -24.93 -11.91
CA LEU A 66 -7.34 -24.00 -12.90
C LEU A 66 -7.46 -22.57 -12.41
N GLY A 67 -8.56 -22.22 -11.74
CA GLY A 67 -8.76 -20.91 -11.16
C GLY A 67 -7.76 -20.60 -10.05
N MET A 68 -7.40 -21.59 -9.21
CA MET A 68 -6.39 -21.40 -8.18
C MET A 68 -5.00 -21.18 -8.78
N SER A 69 -4.58 -22.03 -9.70
CA SER A 69 -3.31 -21.91 -10.42
C SER A 69 -3.20 -20.57 -11.16
N TYR A 70 -4.28 -20.16 -11.83
CA TYR A 70 -4.34 -18.86 -12.51
C TYR A 70 -4.28 -17.67 -11.54
N ARG A 71 -4.85 -17.78 -10.34
CA ARG A 71 -4.72 -16.75 -9.28
C ARG A 71 -3.29 -16.61 -8.82
N VAL A 72 -2.59 -17.73 -8.58
CA VAL A 72 -1.16 -17.72 -8.20
C VAL A 72 -0.33 -17.15 -9.33
N TYR A 73 -0.49 -17.64 -10.55
CA TYR A 73 0.21 -17.13 -11.73
C TYR A 73 0.03 -15.61 -11.90
N THR A 74 -1.21 -15.14 -11.91
CA THR A 74 -1.48 -13.70 -12.09
C THR A 74 -0.98 -12.85 -10.94
N PHE A 75 -0.97 -13.38 -9.71
CA PHE A 75 -0.37 -12.70 -8.57
C PHE A 75 1.15 -12.54 -8.75
N LEU A 76 1.84 -13.61 -9.09
CA LEU A 76 3.28 -13.58 -9.29
C LEU A 76 3.66 -12.66 -10.46
N VAL A 77 3.07 -12.90 -11.64
CA VAL A 77 3.46 -12.23 -12.89
C VAL A 77 3.02 -10.77 -12.95
N LYS A 78 1.88 -10.42 -12.37
CA LYS A 78 1.33 -9.05 -12.49
C LYS A 78 1.54 -8.18 -11.24
N ARG A 79 1.96 -8.76 -10.13
CA ARG A 79 2.13 -8.03 -8.88
C ARG A 79 3.50 -8.19 -8.23
N VAL A 80 4.09 -9.39 -8.22
CA VAL A 80 5.37 -9.64 -7.57
C VAL A 80 6.52 -9.32 -8.51
N ILE A 81 6.57 -9.97 -9.66
CA ILE A 81 7.67 -9.83 -10.63
C ILE A 81 7.95 -8.37 -11.03
N PRO A 82 6.94 -7.52 -11.33
CA PRO A 82 7.21 -6.13 -11.71
C PRO A 82 7.87 -5.28 -10.61
N ARG A 83 7.83 -5.76 -9.35
CA ARG A 83 8.43 -5.07 -8.19
C ARG A 83 9.86 -5.51 -7.88
N LEU A 84 10.34 -6.58 -8.50
CA LEU A 84 11.70 -7.04 -8.30
C LEU A 84 12.70 -6.07 -8.93
N LYS A 85 13.76 -5.74 -8.18
CA LYS A 85 14.82 -4.83 -8.66
C LYS A 85 15.47 -5.29 -9.96
N ILE A 86 15.68 -6.60 -10.12
CA ILE A 86 16.24 -7.22 -11.33
C ILE A 86 15.36 -6.94 -12.55
N TYR A 87 14.03 -7.05 -12.37
CA TYR A 87 13.08 -6.82 -13.45
C TYR A 87 13.10 -5.37 -13.97
N LYS A 88 13.31 -4.41 -13.07
CA LYS A 88 13.50 -3.00 -13.43
C LYS A 88 14.79 -2.78 -14.22
N LYS A 89 15.88 -3.52 -13.93
CA LYS A 89 17.17 -3.41 -14.64
C LYS A 89 17.11 -3.93 -16.08
N ILE A 90 16.29 -4.95 -16.35
CA ILE A 90 16.20 -5.58 -17.69
C ILE A 90 15.36 -4.73 -18.67
N GLY A 91 14.83 -3.56 -18.22
CA GLY A 91 14.08 -2.66 -19.11
C GLY A 91 12.70 -3.17 -19.52
N PHE A 92 12.30 -4.35 -19.04
CA PHE A 92 10.99 -4.96 -19.34
C PHE A 92 9.89 -4.32 -18.50
N GLN A 93 9.61 -3.05 -18.76
CA GLN A 93 8.56 -2.33 -18.07
C GLN A 93 7.20 -2.72 -18.64
N ARG A 94 6.47 -3.58 -17.92
CA ARG A 94 5.06 -3.84 -18.26
C ARG A 94 4.22 -2.59 -18.00
N LYS A 95 3.36 -2.27 -18.97
CA LYS A 95 2.45 -1.13 -18.96
C LYS A 95 1.43 -1.15 -17.81
N TYR A 96 1.20 -2.30 -17.17
CA TYR A 96 0.16 -2.47 -16.16
C TYR A 96 0.72 -2.96 -14.84
N HIS A 97 0.58 -2.14 -13.79
CA HIS A 97 0.88 -2.48 -12.41
C HIS A 97 -0.42 -2.59 -11.63
N PHE A 98 -0.86 -3.79 -11.31
CA PHE A 98 -2.03 -3.92 -10.44
C PHE A 98 -1.66 -3.55 -9.00
N ILE A 99 -2.30 -2.51 -8.51
CA ILE A 99 -2.22 -2.03 -7.14
C ILE A 99 -3.50 -2.40 -6.39
N SER A 100 -3.44 -2.48 -5.05
CA SER A 100 -4.62 -2.75 -4.23
C SER A 100 -5.28 -1.44 -3.81
N LYS A 101 -6.54 -1.51 -3.33
CA LYS A 101 -7.22 -0.37 -2.70
C LYS A 101 -6.35 0.31 -1.66
N ALA A 102 -5.78 -0.46 -0.71
CA ALA A 102 -4.90 0.08 0.33
C ALA A 102 -3.65 0.78 -0.24
N GLU A 103 -3.03 0.21 -1.26
CA GLU A 103 -1.86 0.80 -1.90
C GLU A 103 -2.23 2.08 -2.67
N THR A 104 -3.38 2.12 -3.33
CA THR A 104 -3.86 3.32 -4.03
C THR A 104 -4.09 4.46 -3.05
N ILE A 105 -4.89 4.21 -2.01
CA ILE A 105 -5.18 5.21 -0.97
C ILE A 105 -3.89 5.67 -0.29
N GLY A 106 -3.00 4.72 0.05
CA GLY A 106 -1.73 5.05 0.68
C GLY A 106 -0.80 5.91 -0.17
N ARG A 107 -0.74 5.67 -1.50
CA ARG A 107 0.03 6.51 -2.44
C ARG A 107 -0.56 7.91 -2.57
N LEU A 108 -1.88 8.03 -2.63
CA LEU A 108 -2.55 9.32 -2.68
C LEU A 108 -2.25 10.15 -1.41
N ILE A 109 -2.40 9.55 -0.22
CA ILE A 109 -2.10 10.22 1.06
C ILE A 109 -0.59 10.55 1.17
N TYR A 110 0.29 9.64 0.72
CA TYR A 110 1.73 9.87 0.69
C TYR A 110 2.09 11.08 -0.17
N ASN A 111 1.40 11.26 -1.30
CA ASN A 111 1.61 12.38 -2.22
C ASN A 111 0.81 13.65 -1.82
N GLY A 112 0.36 13.77 -0.57
CA GLY A 112 -0.24 15.00 -0.04
C GLY A 112 -1.71 15.21 -0.40
N PHE A 113 -2.42 14.13 -0.75
CA PHE A 113 -3.85 14.18 -1.03
C PHE A 113 -4.68 13.64 0.13
N GLU A 114 -5.80 14.28 0.42
CA GLU A 114 -6.85 13.78 1.30
C GLU A 114 -7.90 13.04 0.47
N VAL A 115 -8.23 11.80 0.84
CA VAL A 115 -9.21 10.99 0.12
C VAL A 115 -10.62 11.38 0.56
N LYS A 116 -11.40 11.97 -0.35
CA LYS A 116 -12.80 12.36 -0.13
C LYS A 116 -13.77 11.25 -0.48
N ALA A 117 -13.48 10.48 -1.53
CA ALA A 117 -14.29 9.32 -1.90
C ALA A 117 -13.42 8.26 -2.60
N PHE A 118 -13.77 6.99 -2.39
CA PHE A 118 -13.21 5.85 -3.10
C PHE A 118 -14.33 4.87 -3.42
N LEU A 119 -14.82 4.94 -4.65
CA LEU A 119 -16.05 4.29 -5.11
C LEU A 119 -15.72 3.13 -6.03
N GLU A 120 -16.43 2.03 -5.88
CA GLU A 120 -16.35 0.89 -6.80
C GLU A 120 -17.40 1.07 -7.92
N LEU A 121 -16.92 1.11 -9.16
CA LEU A 121 -17.76 1.19 -10.37
C LEU A 121 -17.43 0.01 -11.27
N ASN A 122 -18.35 -0.95 -11.35
CA ASN A 122 -18.25 -2.14 -12.20
C ASN A 122 -16.91 -2.90 -12.04
N ASP A 123 -15.95 -2.66 -12.95
CA ASP A 123 -14.65 -3.33 -13.06
C ASP A 123 -13.45 -2.45 -12.64
N ARG A 124 -13.72 -1.30 -12.03
CA ARG A 124 -12.68 -0.35 -11.59
C ARG A 124 -13.12 0.46 -10.38
N HIS A 125 -12.19 1.16 -9.77
CA HIS A 125 -12.47 2.11 -8.71
C HIS A 125 -12.23 3.54 -9.20
N VAL A 126 -13.08 4.45 -8.77
CA VAL A 126 -12.91 5.90 -8.92
C VAL A 126 -12.49 6.47 -7.59
N PHE A 127 -11.49 7.32 -7.58
CA PHE A 127 -11.12 8.08 -6.41
C PHE A 127 -11.35 9.59 -6.65
N ILE A 128 -11.76 10.26 -5.60
CA ILE A 128 -11.86 11.72 -5.55
C ILE A 128 -11.00 12.15 -4.37
N VAL A 129 -9.98 12.94 -4.66
CA VAL A 129 -9.03 13.41 -3.64
C VAL A 129 -8.85 14.91 -3.74
N LYS A 130 -8.53 15.53 -2.63
CA LYS A 130 -8.27 16.94 -2.48
C LYS A 130 -6.80 17.15 -2.14
N LYS A 131 -6.13 18.10 -2.80
CA LYS A 131 -4.79 18.47 -2.40
C LYS A 131 -4.84 19.23 -1.09
N VAL A 132 -4.07 18.77 -0.11
CA VAL A 132 -4.00 19.37 1.24
C VAL A 132 -2.58 19.67 1.68
N ASP A 133 -1.58 18.95 1.17
CA ASP A 133 -0.19 19.07 1.60
C ASP A 133 0.79 18.76 0.45
N LYS A 134 2.07 18.91 0.71
CA LYS A 134 3.15 18.43 -0.16
C LYS A 134 3.36 16.91 0.01
N PRO A 135 3.99 16.22 -0.96
CA PRO A 135 4.38 14.83 -0.80
C PRO A 135 5.26 14.62 0.43
N LYS A 136 5.07 13.50 1.13
CA LYS A 136 5.85 13.15 2.32
C LYS A 136 7.29 12.79 1.95
N THR A 137 8.24 13.20 2.77
CA THR A 137 9.68 12.94 2.56
C THR A 137 10.12 11.57 3.07
N VAL A 138 9.33 10.94 3.95
CA VAL A 138 9.62 9.61 4.51
C VAL A 138 9.52 8.56 3.43
N LYS A 139 10.60 7.81 3.18
CA LYS A 139 10.59 6.75 2.17
C LYS A 139 9.62 5.64 2.56
N PRO A 140 8.67 5.27 1.68
CA PRO A 140 7.77 4.17 1.92
C PRO A 140 8.54 2.84 1.96
N SER A 141 8.07 1.93 2.81
CA SER A 141 8.74 0.65 2.97
C SER A 141 8.24 -0.38 1.97
N PHE A 142 9.18 -1.06 1.30
CA PHE A 142 8.92 -2.10 0.32
C PHE A 142 9.65 -3.40 0.70
N GLY A 143 9.24 -4.48 0.05
CA GLY A 143 9.88 -5.77 0.19
C GLY A 143 9.11 -6.76 1.06
N PRO A 144 9.45 -8.04 0.98
CA PRO A 144 8.76 -9.11 1.71
C PRO A 144 9.08 -9.12 3.21
N VAL A 145 10.27 -8.66 3.57
CA VAL A 145 10.72 -8.53 4.97
C VAL A 145 10.88 -7.07 5.32
N PHE A 146 10.43 -6.68 6.48
CA PHE A 146 10.64 -5.35 7.03
C PHE A 146 11.16 -5.42 8.46
N LYS A 147 11.81 -4.34 8.89
CA LYS A 147 12.40 -4.19 10.21
C LYS A 147 11.59 -3.19 11.01
N MET A 148 11.07 -3.60 12.14
CA MET A 148 10.24 -2.81 13.05
C MET A 148 11.08 -2.34 14.22
N ASN A 149 11.22 -1.03 14.43
CA ASN A 149 11.92 -0.49 15.59
C ASN A 149 11.11 -0.77 16.86
N ARG A 150 11.75 -1.39 17.84
CA ARG A 150 11.18 -1.76 19.13
C ARG A 150 12.15 -1.42 20.25
N ILE A 151 11.62 -1.28 21.46
CA ILE A 151 12.40 -1.12 22.68
C ILE A 151 12.50 -2.49 23.37
N ALA A 152 13.71 -2.92 23.61
CA ALA A 152 14.05 -4.12 24.36
C ALA A 152 14.40 -3.76 25.81
N LYS A 153 14.87 -4.75 26.58
CA LYS A 153 15.33 -4.59 27.96
C LYS A 153 16.29 -3.40 28.09
N ASN A 154 16.18 -2.65 29.17
CA ASN A 154 17.01 -1.48 29.50
C ASN A 154 16.93 -0.34 28.46
N GLY A 155 15.78 -0.17 27.77
CA GLY A 155 15.59 0.91 26.81
C GLY A 155 16.35 0.73 25.48
N LYS A 156 17.03 -0.39 25.25
CA LYS A 156 17.82 -0.64 24.03
C LYS A 156 16.90 -0.71 22.81
N LYS A 157 17.21 0.08 21.78
CA LYS A 157 16.48 0.03 20.49
C LYS A 157 16.97 -1.19 19.69
N ILE A 158 16.04 -2.04 19.27
CA ILE A 158 16.29 -3.18 18.38
C ILE A 158 15.37 -3.13 17.17
N GLY A 159 15.80 -3.75 16.09
CA GLY A 159 14.99 -3.88 14.89
C GLY A 159 14.47 -5.30 14.74
N VAL A 160 13.18 -5.49 15.02
CA VAL A 160 12.51 -6.79 14.93
C VAL A 160 12.14 -7.08 13.47
N TYR A 161 12.62 -8.18 12.93
CA TYR A 161 12.34 -8.60 11.56
C TYR A 161 11.00 -9.33 11.46
N LYS A 162 10.18 -8.98 10.47
CA LYS A 162 8.91 -9.63 10.16
C LYS A 162 8.67 -9.74 8.66
N LEU A 163 7.86 -10.75 8.24
CA LEU A 163 7.32 -10.75 6.90
C LEU A 163 6.23 -9.69 6.76
N ARG A 164 6.16 -9.08 5.58
CA ARG A 164 5.15 -8.08 5.27
C ARG A 164 3.79 -8.75 5.05
N THR A 165 2.86 -8.45 5.89
CA THR A 165 1.47 -8.92 5.83
C THR A 165 0.50 -7.88 5.28
N MET A 166 0.89 -6.61 5.30
CA MET A 166 0.10 -5.49 4.77
C MET A 166 0.55 -5.09 3.37
N HIS A 167 -0.33 -4.42 2.65
CA HIS A 167 -0.01 -3.85 1.34
C HIS A 167 1.03 -2.72 1.46
N PRO A 168 1.83 -2.45 0.40
CA PRO A 168 2.70 -1.28 0.37
C PRO A 168 1.92 0.01 0.65
N TYR A 169 2.56 1.02 1.22
CA TYR A 169 1.96 2.30 1.64
C TYR A 169 0.86 2.21 2.70
N SER A 170 0.58 1.04 3.26
CA SER A 170 -0.44 0.87 4.30
C SER A 170 -0.13 1.61 5.61
N GLU A 171 1.13 1.97 5.83
CA GLU A 171 1.55 2.83 6.94
C GLU A 171 0.92 4.22 6.90
N PHE A 172 0.63 4.74 5.71
CA PHE A 172 0.00 6.06 5.53
C PHE A 172 -1.53 6.01 5.59
N VAL A 173 -2.13 4.81 5.55
CA VAL A 173 -3.58 4.61 5.54
C VAL A 173 -4.17 4.48 6.95
N HIS A 174 -3.33 4.46 8.00
CA HIS A 174 -3.79 4.15 9.36
C HIS A 174 -4.85 5.13 9.88
N GLU A 175 -4.57 6.42 9.78
CA GLU A 175 -5.47 7.49 10.20
C GLU A 175 -6.77 7.50 9.38
N TYR A 176 -6.66 7.36 8.05
CA TYR A 176 -7.81 7.20 7.17
C TYR A 176 -8.71 6.03 7.58
N MET A 177 -8.12 4.90 7.99
CA MET A 177 -8.87 3.74 8.47
C MET A 177 -9.63 4.03 9.77
N ILE A 178 -9.00 4.71 10.72
CA ILE A 178 -9.64 5.06 11.99
C ILE A 178 -10.83 5.98 11.73
N LEU A 179 -10.64 7.02 10.92
CA LEU A 179 -11.68 8.02 10.63
C LEU A 179 -12.89 7.43 9.87
N ASN A 180 -12.67 6.48 8.96
CA ASN A 180 -13.74 5.97 8.09
C ASN A 180 -14.33 4.63 8.56
N HIS A 181 -13.62 3.83 9.35
CA HIS A 181 -14.05 2.50 9.75
C HIS A 181 -14.21 2.35 11.28
N GLY A 182 -13.52 3.17 12.07
CA GLY A 182 -13.54 3.09 13.52
C GLY A 182 -12.98 1.77 14.06
N PHE A 183 -13.21 1.53 15.36
CA PHE A 183 -12.75 0.33 16.04
C PHE A 183 -13.90 -0.66 16.26
N GLY A 184 -13.59 -1.95 16.19
CA GLY A 184 -14.47 -3.04 16.57
C GLY A 184 -14.50 -3.28 18.09
N PRO A 185 -15.35 -4.20 18.55
CA PRO A 185 -15.42 -4.57 19.98
C PRO A 185 -14.11 -5.15 20.51
N ASP A 186 -13.29 -5.70 19.64
CA ASP A 186 -11.97 -6.29 19.95
C ASP A 186 -10.83 -5.25 19.93
N GLY A 187 -11.15 -3.96 19.84
CA GLY A 187 -10.18 -2.87 19.76
C GLY A 187 -9.37 -2.81 18.45
N LYS A 188 -9.73 -3.63 17.45
CA LYS A 188 -9.10 -3.58 16.13
C LYS A 188 -9.91 -2.71 15.18
N ILE A 189 -9.23 -2.16 14.18
CA ILE A 189 -9.91 -1.39 13.13
C ILE A 189 -10.84 -2.32 12.35
N LYS A 190 -12.10 -1.89 12.18
CA LYS A 190 -13.10 -2.63 11.41
C LYS A 190 -12.67 -2.69 9.93
N ASP A 191 -12.98 -3.82 9.28
CA ASP A 191 -12.75 -4.03 7.85
C ASP A 191 -11.35 -3.60 7.37
N ASP A 192 -10.32 -3.94 8.15
CA ASP A 192 -8.95 -3.54 7.84
C ASP A 192 -8.45 -4.17 6.52
N PHE A 193 -8.70 -3.45 5.42
CA PHE A 193 -8.28 -3.84 4.07
C PHE A 193 -6.79 -3.64 3.81
N ARG A 194 -6.03 -3.09 4.76
CA ARG A 194 -4.56 -2.94 4.64
C ARG A 194 -3.86 -4.29 4.67
N THR A 195 -4.45 -5.27 5.37
CA THR A 195 -3.88 -6.62 5.46
C THR A 195 -4.24 -7.43 4.21
N SER A 196 -3.23 -7.96 3.53
CA SER A 196 -3.43 -8.82 2.37
C SER A 196 -4.03 -10.18 2.76
N ARG A 197 -4.68 -10.88 1.81
CA ARG A 197 -5.18 -12.25 2.06
C ARG A 197 -4.08 -13.20 2.53
N TRP A 198 -2.91 -13.15 1.90
CA TRP A 198 -1.73 -13.89 2.32
C TRP A 198 -1.24 -13.44 3.70
N GLY A 199 -1.28 -12.14 3.97
CA GLY A 199 -0.95 -11.60 5.27
C GLY A 199 -1.84 -12.13 6.39
N LYS A 200 -3.14 -12.30 6.14
CA LYS A 200 -4.06 -12.93 7.10
C LYS A 200 -3.66 -14.38 7.39
N LEU A 201 -3.30 -15.13 6.36
CA LEU A 201 -2.83 -16.52 6.51
C LEU A 201 -1.50 -16.59 7.28
N LEU A 202 -0.53 -15.76 6.91
CA LEU A 202 0.78 -15.71 7.59
C LEU A 202 0.62 -15.40 9.08
N ARG A 203 -0.26 -14.44 9.43
CA ARG A 203 -0.55 -14.09 10.83
C ARG A 203 -1.25 -15.21 11.58
N LYS A 204 -2.20 -15.90 10.92
CA LYS A 204 -2.92 -17.02 11.53
C LYS A 204 -1.98 -18.13 12.03
N TYR A 205 -0.90 -18.39 11.28
CA TYR A 205 0.08 -19.43 11.60
C TYR A 205 1.41 -18.90 12.15
N TRP A 206 1.48 -17.62 12.51
CA TRP A 206 2.69 -16.96 13.06
C TRP A 206 3.90 -16.98 12.11
N ILE A 207 3.70 -17.34 10.85
CA ILE A 207 4.74 -17.41 9.82
C ILE A 207 5.37 -16.04 9.57
N ASP A 208 4.60 -14.97 9.77
CA ASP A 208 5.09 -13.59 9.63
C ASP A 208 6.16 -13.23 10.66
N GLU A 209 6.28 -13.98 11.75
CA GLU A 209 7.29 -13.77 12.79
C GLU A 209 8.54 -14.61 12.60
N LEU A 210 8.57 -15.59 11.67
CA LEU A 210 9.76 -16.42 11.42
C LEU A 210 11.06 -15.62 11.19
N PRO A 211 11.09 -14.45 10.54
CA PRO A 211 12.31 -13.68 10.41
C PRO A 211 12.90 -13.19 11.74
N GLN A 212 12.15 -13.25 12.85
CA GLN A 212 12.69 -12.94 14.20
C GLN A 212 13.76 -13.95 14.64
N LEU A 213 13.85 -15.12 14.03
CA LEU A 213 14.96 -16.04 14.21
C LEU A 213 16.32 -15.36 13.91
N LEU A 214 16.35 -14.38 12.99
CA LEU A 214 17.55 -13.57 12.75
C LEU A 214 17.91 -12.70 13.98
N ASN A 215 16.91 -12.22 14.72
CA ASN A 215 17.15 -11.47 15.95
C ASN A 215 17.65 -12.40 17.07
N LEU A 216 17.15 -13.63 17.12
CA LEU A 216 17.64 -14.66 18.04
C LEU A 216 19.11 -15.01 17.76
N LEU A 217 19.45 -15.29 16.49
CA LEU A 217 20.82 -15.57 16.08
C LEU A 217 21.80 -14.41 16.36
N LYS A 218 21.31 -13.17 16.28
CA LYS A 218 22.06 -11.96 16.63
C LYS A 218 22.11 -11.67 18.13
N MET A 219 21.55 -12.54 18.97
CA MET A 219 21.41 -12.35 20.43
C MET A 219 20.69 -11.04 20.82
N GLU A 220 19.89 -10.48 19.92
CA GLU A 220 19.09 -9.27 20.17
C GLU A 220 17.78 -9.59 20.91
N MET A 221 17.32 -10.85 20.85
CA MET A 221 16.11 -11.36 21.50
C MET A 221 16.34 -12.74 22.09
N LYS A 222 15.56 -13.09 23.12
CA LYS A 222 15.48 -14.44 23.66
C LYS A 222 14.32 -15.20 23.05
N LEU A 223 14.37 -16.52 22.99
CA LEU A 223 13.27 -17.35 22.49
C LEU A 223 12.03 -17.23 23.40
N VAL A 224 12.25 -17.14 24.70
CA VAL A 224 11.20 -16.95 25.73
C VAL A 224 11.49 -15.67 26.48
N GLY A 225 10.49 -14.80 26.62
CA GLY A 225 10.64 -13.55 27.35
C GLY A 225 9.55 -12.53 27.03
N VAL A 226 9.68 -11.34 27.60
CA VAL A 226 8.75 -10.23 27.39
C VAL A 226 8.88 -9.72 25.94
N ARG A 227 7.74 -9.50 25.29
CA ARG A 227 7.67 -8.97 23.92
C ARG A 227 8.26 -7.56 23.85
N PRO A 228 9.16 -7.27 22.90
CA PRO A 228 9.68 -5.91 22.73
C PRO A 228 8.56 -4.95 22.29
N VAL A 229 8.47 -3.82 22.97
CA VAL A 229 7.34 -2.89 22.83
C VAL A 229 7.64 -1.74 21.85
N SER A 230 6.61 -1.02 21.43
CA SER A 230 6.79 0.21 20.66
C SER A 230 7.31 1.33 21.58
N LEU A 231 7.99 2.33 20.99
CA LEU A 231 8.44 3.50 21.75
C LEU A 231 7.25 4.22 22.42
N ALA A 232 6.13 4.33 21.72
CA ALA A 232 4.93 4.98 22.23
C ALA A 232 4.38 4.24 23.48
N TYR A 233 4.39 2.92 23.48
CA TYR A 233 3.97 2.12 24.63
C TYR A 233 4.99 2.19 25.78
N TYR A 234 6.30 2.16 25.44
CA TYR A 234 7.36 2.28 26.45
C TYR A 234 7.31 3.60 27.23
N ASN A 235 6.95 4.69 26.56
CA ASN A 235 6.83 6.02 27.20
C ASN A 235 5.56 6.16 28.08
N GLN A 236 4.65 5.18 28.06
CA GLN A 236 3.45 5.15 28.91
C GLN A 236 3.63 4.25 30.16
N LEU A 237 4.73 3.51 30.24
CA LEU A 237 5.12 2.69 31.41
C LEU A 237 5.93 3.51 32.40
#